data_114a6e5424b2a8beaedb71ffd87894a9
#
_entry.id   114a6e5424b2a8beaedb71ffd87894a9
#
_cell.length_a   1.000
_cell.length_b   1.000
_cell.length_c   1.000
_cell.angle_alpha   90.00
_cell.angle_beta   90.00
_cell.angle_gamma   90.00
#
_symmetry.space_group_name_H-M   'P 1'
#
loop_
_entity.id
_entity.type
_entity.pdbx_description
1 polymer ?
#
loop_
_entity_poly.entity_id
_entity_poly.type
_entity_poly.pdbx_seq_one_letter_code
_entity_poly.pdbx_strand_id
1 'polypeptide(L)'
;LDEQTVEMIKQVVKEKKIHTLWFEAHYMYKNRLAKFAEQFDGVEVKFRCGVESFDGNLREQWKKGIAASVTAEDVAKYFQGVCLLCCTEGDSKERILRDIALAEQYFEYASVNVFCENSTTVKRDDELAKWFVKEVYPKLKTSDKIEVLVENTDLGVG
;
A
#
# COMPACT_ATOMS: atom_id res chain seq x y z
N LEU A 1 -7.86 13.40 -8.96
CA LEU A 1 -7.72 14.75 -8.44
C LEU A 1 -8.29 15.72 -9.47
N ASP A 2 -8.95 16.77 -9.01
CA ASP A 2 -9.38 17.90 -9.84
C ASP A 2 -8.23 18.90 -10.08
N GLU A 3 -8.41 19.79 -11.06
CA GLU A 3 -7.37 20.76 -11.44
C GLU A 3 -6.98 21.70 -10.28
N GLN A 4 -7.93 22.11 -9.47
CA GLN A 4 -7.67 22.98 -8.33
C GLN A 4 -6.76 22.32 -7.30
N THR A 5 -7.01 21.05 -6.98
CA THR A 5 -6.16 20.27 -6.07
C THR A 5 -4.74 20.10 -6.63
N VAL A 6 -4.62 19.82 -7.92
CA VAL A 6 -3.31 19.69 -8.58
C VAL A 6 -2.52 21.01 -8.49
N GLU A 7 -3.14 22.15 -8.75
CA GLU A 7 -2.47 23.45 -8.64
C GLU A 7 -2.06 23.79 -7.19
N MET A 8 -2.89 23.46 -6.20
CA MET A 8 -2.51 23.59 -4.79
C MET A 8 -1.30 22.73 -4.43
N ILE A 9 -1.24 21.48 -4.91
CA ILE A 9 -0.08 20.59 -4.69
C ILE A 9 1.18 21.22 -5.32
N LYS A 10 1.09 21.71 -6.56
CA LYS A 10 2.23 22.37 -7.24
C LYS A 10 2.73 23.58 -6.45
N GLN A 11 1.84 24.38 -5.90
CA GLN A 11 2.21 25.52 -5.07
C GLN A 11 2.98 25.06 -3.82
N VAL A 12 2.47 24.06 -3.09
CA VAL A 12 3.13 23.49 -1.91
C VAL A 12 4.50 22.91 -2.27
N VAL A 13 4.59 22.16 -3.37
CA VAL A 13 5.84 21.61 -3.88
C VAL A 13 6.89 22.70 -4.08
N LYS A 14 6.52 23.78 -4.73
CA LYS A 14 7.41 24.92 -4.98
C LYS A 14 7.83 25.63 -3.69
N GLU A 15 6.86 25.93 -2.82
CA GLU A 15 7.12 26.64 -1.55
C GLU A 15 7.99 25.84 -0.58
N LYS A 16 7.75 24.52 -0.51
CA LYS A 16 8.45 23.61 0.41
C LYS A 16 9.67 22.92 -0.21
N LYS A 17 9.97 23.18 -1.49
CA LYS A 17 11.07 22.57 -2.24
C LYS A 17 11.01 21.03 -2.17
N ILE A 18 9.82 20.48 -2.40
CA ILE A 18 9.61 19.03 -2.40
C ILE A 18 10.19 18.44 -3.68
N HIS A 19 10.99 17.39 -3.55
CA HIS A 19 11.65 16.72 -4.67
C HIS A 19 10.93 15.45 -5.11
N THR A 20 10.19 14.80 -4.21
CA THR A 20 9.45 13.56 -4.49
C THR A 20 8.04 13.64 -3.95
N LEU A 21 7.07 13.28 -4.78
CA LEU A 21 5.65 13.15 -4.40
C LEU A 21 5.24 11.69 -4.46
N TRP A 22 4.54 11.23 -3.43
CA TRP A 22 3.90 9.93 -3.43
C TRP A 22 2.39 10.07 -3.52
N PHE A 23 1.78 9.35 -4.46
CA PHE A 23 0.34 9.24 -4.59
C PHE A 23 -0.10 7.80 -4.43
N GLU A 24 -1.24 7.59 -3.79
CA GLU A 24 -1.91 6.30 -3.81
C GLU A 24 -2.88 6.24 -4.98
N ALA A 25 -2.86 5.13 -5.70
CA ALA A 25 -3.77 4.91 -6.81
C ALA A 25 -4.17 3.42 -6.90
N HIS A 26 -5.42 3.19 -7.28
CA HIS A 26 -5.89 1.84 -7.56
C HIS A 26 -5.27 1.30 -8.86
N TYR A 27 -5.01 -0.01 -8.91
CA TYR A 27 -4.37 -0.69 -10.05
C TYR A 27 -5.08 -0.46 -11.39
N MET A 28 -6.40 -0.24 -11.38
CA MET A 28 -7.16 0.08 -12.60
C MET A 28 -6.66 1.33 -13.33
N TYR A 29 -6.00 2.25 -12.63
CA TYR A 29 -5.48 3.50 -13.20
C TYR A 29 -4.05 3.39 -13.73
N LYS A 30 -3.42 2.22 -13.69
CA LYS A 30 -2.01 2.00 -14.07
C LYS A 30 -1.60 2.66 -15.39
N ASN A 31 -2.45 2.63 -16.40
CA ASN A 31 -2.15 3.21 -17.72
C ASN A 31 -2.29 4.74 -17.78
N ARG A 32 -2.74 5.39 -16.70
CA ARG A 32 -2.91 6.85 -16.62
C ARG A 32 -1.86 7.51 -15.73
N LEU A 33 -1.07 6.72 -14.99
CA LEU A 33 -0.15 7.24 -13.99
C LEU A 33 0.97 8.10 -14.61
N ALA A 34 1.55 7.65 -15.72
CA ALA A 34 2.59 8.42 -16.42
C ALA A 34 2.08 9.79 -16.86
N LYS A 35 0.91 9.84 -17.50
CA LYS A 35 0.29 11.12 -17.91
C LYS A 35 -0.06 12.01 -16.73
N PHE A 36 -0.43 11.42 -15.59
CA PHE A 36 -0.69 12.19 -14.38
C PHE A 36 0.59 12.79 -13.82
N ALA A 37 1.69 12.02 -13.80
CA ALA A 37 2.99 12.48 -13.32
C ALA A 37 3.55 13.67 -14.14
N GLU A 38 3.29 13.71 -15.45
CA GLU A 38 3.71 14.82 -16.34
C GLU A 38 3.19 16.20 -15.91
N GLN A 39 2.17 16.24 -15.03
CA GLN A 39 1.64 17.49 -14.51
C GLN A 39 2.56 18.17 -13.47
N PHE A 40 3.55 17.45 -12.93
CA PHE A 40 4.43 17.89 -11.86
C PHE A 40 5.87 18.05 -12.37
N ASP A 41 6.11 19.09 -13.18
CA ASP A 41 7.43 19.34 -13.76
C ASP A 41 8.50 19.58 -12.68
N GLY A 42 9.66 18.94 -12.86
CA GLY A 42 10.80 19.06 -11.94
C GLY A 42 10.65 18.28 -10.60
N VAL A 43 9.61 17.45 -10.47
CA VAL A 43 9.36 16.62 -9.27
C VAL A 43 9.30 15.17 -9.65
N GLU A 44 9.97 14.32 -8.88
CA GLU A 44 9.81 12.87 -9.01
C GLU A 44 8.43 12.46 -8.47
N VAL A 45 7.59 11.84 -9.31
CA VAL A 45 6.28 11.35 -8.90
C VAL A 45 6.31 9.83 -8.80
N LYS A 46 5.99 9.32 -7.63
CA LYS A 46 5.90 7.89 -7.33
C LYS A 46 4.48 7.51 -6.94
N PHE A 47 4.12 6.27 -7.25
CA PHE A 47 2.80 5.74 -6.95
C PHE A 47 2.89 4.50 -6.07
N ARG A 48 1.98 4.39 -5.11
CA ARG A 48 1.74 3.17 -4.35
C ARG A 48 0.34 2.63 -4.66
N CYS A 49 0.24 1.31 -4.70
CA CYS A 49 -1.01 0.60 -4.97
C CYS A 49 -1.53 -0.08 -3.70
N GLY A 50 -2.77 0.17 -3.34
CA GLY A 50 -3.47 -0.55 -2.28
C GLY A 50 -3.87 -1.96 -2.73
N VAL A 51 -2.90 -2.86 -2.92
CA VAL A 51 -3.16 -4.25 -3.32
C VAL A 51 -3.71 -5.09 -2.18
N GLU A 52 -3.44 -4.71 -0.94
CA GLU A 52 -3.73 -5.35 0.33
C GLU A 52 -3.08 -6.73 0.50
N SER A 53 -3.02 -7.54 -0.52
CA SER A 53 -2.34 -8.85 -0.55
C SER A 53 -1.98 -9.24 -1.97
N PHE A 54 -0.91 -10.01 -2.13
CA PHE A 54 -0.60 -10.66 -3.40
C PHE A 54 -1.33 -12.01 -3.55
N ASP A 55 -2.08 -12.43 -2.52
CA ASP A 55 -3.00 -13.56 -2.64
C ASP A 55 -4.27 -13.16 -3.40
N GLY A 56 -4.43 -13.71 -4.60
CA GLY A 56 -5.56 -13.37 -5.48
C GLY A 56 -6.93 -13.70 -4.88
N ASN A 57 -7.02 -14.81 -4.10
CA ASN A 57 -8.27 -15.22 -3.48
C ASN A 57 -8.71 -14.25 -2.39
N LEU A 58 -7.75 -13.78 -1.56
CA LEU A 58 -8.05 -12.76 -0.55
C LEU A 58 -8.48 -11.44 -1.19
N ARG A 59 -7.81 -11.01 -2.26
CA ARG A 59 -8.22 -9.78 -2.98
C ARG A 59 -9.65 -9.88 -3.53
N GLU A 60 -10.03 -11.04 -4.06
CA GLU A 60 -11.40 -11.28 -4.53
C GLU A 60 -12.39 -11.27 -3.36
N GLN A 61 -12.06 -11.92 -2.25
CA GLN A 61 -12.88 -11.92 -1.04
C GLN A 61 -13.09 -10.49 -0.51
N TRP A 62 -12.07 -9.66 -0.51
CA TRP A 62 -12.15 -8.25 -0.10
C TRP A 62 -12.68 -7.32 -1.19
N LYS A 63 -13.05 -7.86 -2.35
CA LYS A 63 -13.60 -7.11 -3.50
C LYS A 63 -12.71 -5.93 -3.95
N LYS A 64 -11.40 -6.13 -3.94
CA LYS A 64 -10.43 -5.08 -4.31
C LYS A 64 -10.46 -4.68 -5.77
N GLY A 65 -11.19 -5.41 -6.64
CA GLY A 65 -11.25 -5.09 -8.06
C GLY A 65 -9.93 -5.27 -8.82
N ILE A 66 -8.99 -6.02 -8.25
CA ILE A 66 -7.72 -6.41 -8.87
C ILE A 66 -7.78 -7.91 -9.12
N ALA A 67 -7.69 -8.32 -10.39
CA ALA A 67 -7.84 -9.72 -10.78
C ALA A 67 -6.87 -10.64 -10.00
N ALA A 68 -7.33 -11.84 -9.66
CA ALA A 68 -6.53 -12.82 -8.91
C ALA A 68 -5.19 -13.17 -9.59
N SER A 69 -5.15 -13.13 -10.93
CA SER A 69 -3.97 -13.42 -11.73
C SER A 69 -2.88 -12.34 -11.69
N VAL A 70 -3.17 -11.13 -11.17
CA VAL A 70 -2.18 -10.04 -11.10
C VAL A 70 -1.15 -10.36 -10.04
N THR A 71 0.11 -10.41 -10.43
CA THR A 71 1.26 -10.72 -9.58
C THR A 71 1.90 -9.46 -8.99
N ALA A 72 2.81 -9.62 -8.01
CA ALA A 72 3.63 -8.53 -7.50
C ALA A 72 4.47 -7.87 -8.61
N GLU A 73 5.03 -8.69 -9.49
CA GLU A 73 5.79 -8.22 -10.66
C GLU A 73 4.93 -7.37 -11.61
N ASP A 74 3.66 -7.76 -11.83
CA ASP A 74 2.75 -6.97 -12.68
C ASP A 74 2.43 -5.61 -12.07
N VAL A 75 2.28 -5.54 -10.75
CA VAL A 75 2.06 -4.28 -10.04
C VAL A 75 3.31 -3.41 -10.11
N ALA A 76 4.50 -3.98 -9.92
CA ALA A 76 5.77 -3.27 -9.92
C ALA A 76 6.13 -2.62 -11.27
N LYS A 77 5.49 -3.06 -12.38
CA LYS A 77 5.64 -2.40 -13.69
C LYS A 77 5.12 -0.95 -13.70
N TYR A 78 4.24 -0.60 -12.77
CA TYR A 78 3.54 0.69 -12.75
C TYR A 78 3.65 1.45 -11.43
N PHE A 79 3.92 0.74 -10.34
CA PHE A 79 3.93 1.28 -8.99
C PHE A 79 5.27 1.05 -8.30
N GLN A 80 5.79 2.06 -7.65
CA GLN A 80 7.03 1.99 -6.87
C GLN A 80 6.79 1.51 -5.44
N GLY A 81 5.53 1.54 -4.99
CA GLY A 81 5.17 1.09 -3.65
C GLY A 81 3.83 0.38 -3.59
N VAL A 82 3.59 -0.29 -2.45
CA VAL A 82 2.33 -1.01 -2.17
C VAL A 82 1.88 -0.81 -0.74
N CYS A 83 0.55 -0.94 -0.53
CA CYS A 83 -0.05 -1.08 0.78
C CYS A 83 -0.53 -2.53 0.93
N LEU A 84 -0.11 -3.17 2.03
CA LEU A 84 -0.49 -4.52 2.40
C LEU A 84 -1.37 -4.47 3.66
N LEU A 85 -2.31 -5.41 3.75
CA LEU A 85 -3.16 -5.61 4.91
C LEU A 85 -2.87 -6.99 5.50
N CYS A 86 -2.78 -7.08 6.82
CA CYS A 86 -2.55 -8.34 7.50
C CYS A 86 -3.39 -8.49 8.76
N CYS A 87 -3.41 -9.71 9.29
CA CYS A 87 -4.09 -10.06 10.55
C CYS A 87 -5.61 -9.94 10.47
N THR A 88 -6.20 -10.27 9.33
CA THR A 88 -7.64 -10.45 9.18
C THR A 88 -8.04 -11.89 9.46
N GLU A 89 -9.30 -12.12 9.81
CA GLU A 89 -9.86 -13.47 9.93
C GLU A 89 -9.69 -14.24 8.61
N GLY A 90 -9.19 -15.48 8.68
CA GLY A 90 -8.87 -16.32 7.51
C GLY A 90 -7.48 -16.07 6.90
N ASP A 91 -6.71 -15.16 7.48
CA ASP A 91 -5.32 -14.92 7.11
C ASP A 91 -4.37 -15.98 7.69
N SER A 92 -3.11 -16.03 7.26
CA SER A 92 -2.09 -16.93 7.79
C SER A 92 -0.72 -16.29 7.91
N LYS A 93 0.10 -16.81 8.81
CA LYS A 93 1.49 -16.37 8.99
C LYS A 93 2.28 -16.51 7.70
N GLU A 94 2.10 -17.59 6.99
CA GLU A 94 2.78 -17.91 5.74
C GLU A 94 2.43 -16.90 4.65
N ARG A 95 1.14 -16.55 4.54
CA ARG A 95 0.69 -15.54 3.57
C ARG A 95 1.29 -14.17 3.89
N ILE A 96 1.22 -13.73 5.16
CA ILE A 96 1.76 -12.43 5.60
C ILE A 96 3.26 -12.33 5.29
N LEU A 97 4.03 -13.35 5.66
CA LEU A 97 5.48 -13.37 5.42
C LEU A 97 5.81 -13.39 3.92
N ARG A 98 5.03 -14.14 3.12
CA ARG A 98 5.19 -14.17 1.66
C ARG A 98 4.91 -12.79 1.04
N ASP A 99 3.86 -12.11 1.45
CA ASP A 99 3.51 -10.80 0.91
C ASP A 99 4.56 -9.76 1.27
N ILE A 100 5.10 -9.78 2.48
CA ILE A 100 6.22 -8.93 2.89
C ILE A 100 7.46 -9.21 2.04
N ALA A 101 7.82 -10.47 1.85
CA ALA A 101 8.98 -10.85 1.03
C ALA A 101 8.83 -10.40 -0.43
N LEU A 102 7.63 -10.50 -1.01
CA LEU A 102 7.34 -10.01 -2.36
C LEU A 102 7.42 -8.48 -2.41
N ALA A 103 6.96 -7.79 -1.37
CA ALA A 103 7.08 -6.34 -1.30
C ALA A 103 8.55 -5.89 -1.24
N GLU A 104 9.38 -6.52 -0.41
CA GLU A 104 10.81 -6.23 -0.32
C GLU A 104 11.55 -6.51 -1.65
N GLN A 105 11.13 -7.55 -2.37
CA GLN A 105 11.75 -7.94 -3.63
C GLN A 105 11.43 -6.97 -4.78
N TYR A 106 10.19 -6.53 -4.90
CA TYR A 106 9.71 -5.84 -6.10
C TYR A 106 9.50 -4.34 -5.95
N PHE A 107 9.44 -3.80 -4.73
CA PHE A 107 9.07 -2.40 -4.50
C PHE A 107 10.14 -1.63 -3.73
N GLU A 108 10.14 -0.32 -3.92
CA GLU A 108 10.98 0.60 -3.17
C GLU A 108 10.44 0.87 -1.76
N TYR A 109 9.12 0.78 -1.62
CA TYR A 109 8.41 1.06 -0.38
C TYR A 109 7.17 0.18 -0.24
N ALA A 110 6.88 -0.26 0.99
CA ALA A 110 5.61 -0.86 1.32
C ALA A 110 5.13 -0.44 2.72
N SER A 111 3.84 -0.17 2.86
CA SER A 111 3.20 -0.11 4.16
C SER A 111 2.53 -1.46 4.47
N VAL A 112 2.75 -1.99 5.67
CA VAL A 112 2.10 -3.18 6.19
C VAL A 112 1.15 -2.76 7.29
N ASN A 113 -0.14 -2.79 7.01
CA ASN A 113 -1.19 -2.38 7.94
C ASN A 113 -1.68 -3.60 8.72
N VAL A 114 -1.55 -3.57 10.04
CA VAL A 114 -2.24 -4.52 10.92
C VAL A 114 -3.70 -4.10 10.97
N PHE A 115 -4.60 -5.02 10.58
CA PHE A 115 -6.02 -4.68 10.47
C PHE A 115 -6.59 -4.19 11.80
N CYS A 116 -7.25 -3.04 11.77
CA CYS A 116 -8.07 -2.51 12.85
C CYS A 116 -9.54 -2.65 12.47
N GLU A 117 -10.37 -3.11 13.39
CA GLU A 117 -11.80 -3.28 13.12
C GLU A 117 -12.45 -1.95 12.71
N ASN A 118 -13.25 -2.01 11.69
CA ASN A 118 -13.99 -0.89 11.12
C ASN A 118 -15.44 -1.30 10.83
N SER A 119 -16.16 -0.49 10.06
CA SER A 119 -17.56 -0.75 9.69
C SER A 119 -17.74 -1.87 8.64
N THR A 120 -16.67 -2.44 8.11
CA THR A 120 -16.74 -3.53 7.14
C THR A 120 -17.05 -4.87 7.80
N THR A 121 -17.37 -5.89 7.00
CA THR A 121 -17.61 -7.26 7.48
C THR A 121 -16.32 -8.03 7.78
N VAL A 122 -15.18 -7.50 7.40
CA VAL A 122 -13.87 -8.10 7.70
C VAL A 122 -13.62 -8.02 9.21
N LYS A 123 -13.08 -9.09 9.78
CA LYS A 123 -12.77 -9.18 11.20
C LYS A 123 -11.27 -9.29 11.42
N ARG A 124 -10.80 -8.80 12.54
CA ARG A 124 -9.41 -8.94 12.97
C ARG A 124 -9.18 -10.33 13.57
N ASP A 125 -8.04 -10.91 13.27
CA ASP A 125 -7.49 -12.06 14.00
C ASP A 125 -6.53 -11.56 15.07
N ASP A 126 -7.00 -11.51 16.31
CA ASP A 126 -6.20 -10.97 17.43
C ASP A 126 -4.99 -11.84 17.79
N GLU A 127 -5.06 -13.17 17.61
CA GLU A 127 -3.92 -14.05 17.88
C GLU A 127 -2.84 -13.85 16.81
N LEU A 128 -3.25 -13.70 15.57
CA LEU A 128 -2.35 -13.42 14.46
C LEU A 128 -1.73 -12.01 14.61
N ALA A 129 -2.50 -11.03 15.07
CA ALA A 129 -2.00 -9.69 15.35
C ALA A 129 -0.97 -9.67 16.49
N LYS A 130 -1.23 -10.39 17.60
CA LYS A 130 -0.27 -10.56 18.70
C LYS A 130 1.03 -11.21 18.23
N TRP A 131 0.92 -12.26 17.43
CA TRP A 131 2.08 -12.92 16.84
C TRP A 131 2.87 -11.93 15.95
N PHE A 132 2.19 -11.19 15.08
CA PHE A 132 2.82 -10.24 14.18
C PHE A 132 3.61 -9.18 14.94
N VAL A 133 2.99 -8.56 15.95
CA VAL A 133 3.62 -7.53 16.78
C VAL A 133 4.82 -8.08 17.55
N LYS A 134 4.75 -9.32 18.03
CA LYS A 134 5.81 -9.94 18.81
C LYS A 134 6.97 -10.45 17.95
N GLU A 135 6.69 -11.08 16.84
CA GLU A 135 7.69 -11.87 16.09
C GLU A 135 8.12 -11.22 14.75
N VAL A 136 7.27 -10.42 14.13
CA VAL A 136 7.50 -9.82 12.80
C VAL A 136 7.88 -8.36 12.90
N TYR A 137 7.07 -7.56 13.58
CA TYR A 137 7.29 -6.12 13.73
C TYR A 137 8.70 -5.74 14.20
N PRO A 138 9.32 -6.39 15.21
CA PRO A 138 10.68 -6.05 15.65
C PRO A 138 11.74 -6.17 14.56
N LYS A 139 11.52 -7.04 13.58
CA LYS A 139 12.43 -7.23 12.44
C LYS A 139 12.22 -6.18 11.36
N LEU A 140 10.99 -5.71 11.18
CA LEU A 140 10.62 -4.74 10.16
C LEU A 140 10.84 -3.28 10.58
N LYS A 141 10.77 -2.97 11.87
CA LYS A 141 10.87 -1.60 12.39
C LYS A 141 12.18 -0.86 12.04
N THR A 142 13.20 -1.59 11.60
CA THR A 142 14.49 -1.04 11.15
C THR A 142 14.65 -1.11 9.63
N SER A 143 13.62 -1.53 8.90
CA SER A 143 13.64 -1.56 7.44
C SER A 143 13.51 -0.14 6.87
N ASP A 144 14.34 0.17 5.89
CA ASP A 144 14.22 1.42 5.12
C ASP A 144 13.12 1.35 4.05
N LYS A 145 12.57 0.14 3.80
CA LYS A 145 11.57 -0.12 2.77
C LYS A 145 10.18 -0.39 3.31
N ILE A 146 10.07 -0.96 4.51
CA ILE A 146 8.80 -1.41 5.08
C ILE A 146 8.41 -0.53 6.25
N GLU A 147 7.31 0.17 6.12
CA GLU A 147 6.64 0.84 7.22
C GLU A 147 5.55 -0.06 7.78
N VAL A 148 5.47 -0.18 9.10
CA VAL A 148 4.44 -0.98 9.76
C VAL A 148 3.50 -0.07 10.54
N LEU A 149 2.22 -0.16 10.24
CA LEU A 149 1.14 0.57 10.90
C LEU A 149 0.36 -0.40 11.79
N VAL A 150 0.65 -0.39 13.10
CA VAL A 150 0.03 -1.30 14.08
C VAL A 150 -1.31 -0.77 14.57
N GLU A 151 -1.41 0.54 14.75
CA GLU A 151 -2.64 1.24 15.16
C GLU A 151 -2.96 2.28 14.09
N ASN A 152 -3.80 1.91 13.15
CA ASN A 152 -4.16 2.76 12.03
C ASN A 152 -5.58 3.30 12.21
N THR A 153 -5.79 4.12 13.25
CA THR A 153 -7.10 4.71 13.55
C THR A 153 -7.40 5.97 12.76
N ASP A 154 -6.37 6.62 12.18
CA ASP A 154 -6.51 7.99 11.67
C ASP A 154 -6.54 8.11 10.14
N LEU A 155 -6.28 7.05 9.38
CA LEU A 155 -6.15 7.17 7.92
C LEU A 155 -7.41 6.84 7.12
N GLY A 156 -8.54 6.58 7.77
CA GLY A 156 -9.82 6.39 7.07
C GLY A 156 -9.76 5.33 5.96
N VAL A 157 -8.87 4.34 6.09
CA VAL A 157 -8.73 3.25 5.13
C VAL A 157 -9.79 2.22 5.47
N GLY A 158 -10.93 2.36 4.86
CA GLY A 158 -12.05 1.45 4.91
C GLY A 158 -12.45 1.00 3.53
#